data_86a4507dac762434a7a004647ef84757
#
_entry.id   86a4507dac762434a7a004647ef84757
#
_cell.length_a   1.000
_cell.length_b   1.000
_cell.length_c   1.000
_cell.angle_alpha   90.00
_cell.angle_beta   90.00
_cell.angle_gamma   90.00
#
_symmetry.space_group_name_H-M   'P 1'
#
loop_
_entity.id
_entity.type
_entity.pdbx_description
1 polymer ?
#
loop_
_entity_poly.entity_id
_entity_poly.type
_entity_poly.pdbx_seq_one_letter_code
_entity_poly.pdbx_strand_id
1 'polypeptide(L)'
;MPISITLIGGPTALIEIDGFRLLTDPTFDDAHTAYQLPHVTLEKTIGPAVKADAIGPVDAVLLSHDQHSDNLDNSGRAFLKHAKRVLTTEAGARRLGGHVEGLAPWAASHLRDRDGNSLTITATPARHGPAGIEPLSGDVIGFVVSSSRTDTSPVYISGDTTWFDGVAEVARRFKCRVVLPFAGAAQTRGPFHLTMDTNDTIETARAFPDAMIVPVHTEGWAHFRQNSEDLRKTFDVLGFGTRLRLLEPGVPTVIEAP
;
A
#
# COMPACT_ATOMS: atom_id res chain seq x y z
N MET A 1 -3.18 -8.71 19.36
CA MET A 1 -4.53 -8.17 19.05
C MET A 1 -4.80 -8.36 17.57
N PRO A 2 -6.07 -8.45 17.14
CA PRO A 2 -6.37 -8.59 15.71
C PRO A 2 -5.93 -7.32 14.96
N ILE A 3 -5.50 -7.52 13.70
CA ILE A 3 -5.24 -6.44 12.76
C ILE A 3 -6.57 -6.10 12.09
N SER A 4 -6.97 -4.82 12.12
CA SER A 4 -8.15 -4.35 11.41
C SER A 4 -7.73 -3.49 10.22
N ILE A 5 -8.35 -3.71 9.07
CA ILE A 5 -8.06 -2.95 7.85
C ILE A 5 -9.39 -2.42 7.29
N THR A 6 -9.41 -1.12 7.00
CA THR A 6 -10.52 -0.46 6.30
C THR A 6 -10.01 0.08 4.97
N LEU A 7 -10.50 -0.45 3.86
CA LEU A 7 -10.21 0.10 2.53
C LEU A 7 -10.96 1.42 2.37
N ILE A 8 -10.22 2.50 2.16
CA ILE A 8 -10.79 3.83 1.89
C ILE A 8 -11.06 4.01 0.40
N GLY A 9 -10.15 3.50 -0.44
CA GLY A 9 -10.27 3.49 -1.89
C GLY A 9 -8.91 3.58 -2.58
N GLY A 10 -8.78 2.92 -3.73
CA GLY A 10 -7.49 2.83 -4.41
C GLY A 10 -6.40 2.26 -3.50
N PRO A 11 -5.26 2.96 -3.31
CA PRO A 11 -4.17 2.51 -2.45
C PRO A 11 -4.39 2.85 -0.97
N THR A 12 -5.43 3.63 -0.66
CA THR A 12 -5.65 4.17 0.67
C THR A 12 -6.36 3.15 1.56
N ALA A 13 -5.67 2.67 2.57
CA ALA A 13 -6.19 1.78 3.60
C ALA A 13 -5.82 2.30 4.99
N LEU A 14 -6.77 2.28 5.92
CA LEU A 14 -6.52 2.51 7.33
C LEU A 14 -6.24 1.17 8.00
N ILE A 15 -5.06 1.02 8.57
CA ILE A 15 -4.60 -0.18 9.27
C ILE A 15 -4.55 0.13 10.76
N GLU A 16 -5.30 -0.63 11.56
CA GLU A 16 -5.31 -0.53 13.01
C GLU A 16 -4.63 -1.77 13.58
N ILE A 17 -3.51 -1.57 14.28
CA ILE A 17 -2.65 -2.62 14.82
C ILE A 17 -2.12 -2.20 16.18
N ASP A 18 -2.38 -2.98 17.21
CA ASP A 18 -1.91 -2.78 18.58
C ASP A 18 -2.12 -1.36 19.15
N GLY A 19 -3.26 -0.74 18.81
CA GLY A 19 -3.63 0.61 19.22
C GLY A 19 -3.07 1.73 18.34
N PHE A 20 -2.22 1.42 17.38
CA PHE A 20 -1.76 2.38 16.37
C PHE A 20 -2.68 2.43 15.16
N ARG A 21 -2.78 3.61 14.56
CA ARG A 21 -3.53 3.86 13.34
C ARG A 21 -2.58 4.33 12.23
N LEU A 22 -2.45 3.53 11.18
CA LEU A 22 -1.58 3.79 10.04
C LEU A 22 -2.44 3.97 8.80
N LEU A 23 -2.12 4.96 7.97
CA LEU A 23 -2.82 5.20 6.70
C LEU A 23 -1.84 5.03 5.54
N THR A 24 -2.20 4.21 4.55
CA THR A 24 -1.40 4.06 3.33
C THR A 24 -1.80 5.10 2.28
N ASP A 25 -0.85 5.57 1.50
CA ASP A 25 -0.99 6.33 0.24
C ASP A 25 -2.31 7.12 0.12
N PRO A 26 -2.44 8.28 0.80
CA PRO A 26 -3.72 8.97 0.94
C PRO A 26 -4.20 9.60 -0.37
N THR A 27 -5.37 9.15 -0.84
CA THR A 27 -6.08 9.67 -2.02
C THR A 27 -7.53 9.94 -1.69
N PHE A 28 -7.90 11.22 -1.48
CA PHE A 28 -9.20 11.65 -1.00
C PHE A 28 -9.99 12.56 -1.95
N ASP A 29 -9.45 12.85 -3.15
CA ASP A 29 -10.19 13.63 -4.14
C ASP A 29 -11.44 12.86 -4.61
N ASP A 30 -12.47 13.57 -5.05
CA ASP A 30 -13.71 12.97 -5.50
C ASP A 30 -13.53 12.20 -6.83
N ALA A 31 -14.49 11.32 -7.14
CA ALA A 31 -14.56 10.66 -8.44
C ALA A 31 -14.61 11.69 -9.58
N HIS A 32 -14.12 11.29 -10.76
CA HIS A 32 -14.00 12.11 -11.98
C HIS A 32 -12.97 13.26 -11.88
N THR A 33 -12.13 13.28 -10.84
CA THR A 33 -10.95 14.15 -10.81
C THR A 33 -9.92 13.64 -11.81
N ALA A 34 -9.40 14.55 -12.64
CA ALA A 34 -8.40 14.23 -13.66
C ALA A 34 -7.08 14.98 -13.39
N TYR A 35 -5.98 14.28 -13.56
CA TYR A 35 -4.62 14.79 -13.35
C TYR A 35 -3.84 14.71 -14.64
N GLN A 36 -3.48 15.87 -15.19
CA GLN A 36 -2.72 15.98 -16.43
C GLN A 36 -1.22 15.75 -16.16
N LEU A 37 -0.70 14.69 -16.71
CA LEU A 37 0.75 14.40 -16.73
C LEU A 37 1.28 14.54 -18.16
N PRO A 38 2.59 14.72 -18.37
CA PRO A 38 3.15 14.92 -19.71
C PRO A 38 2.82 13.82 -20.74
N HIS A 39 2.54 12.61 -20.28
CA HIS A 39 2.37 11.42 -21.13
C HIS A 39 1.01 10.72 -20.96
N VAL A 40 0.24 11.09 -19.95
CA VAL A 40 -1.06 10.47 -19.65
C VAL A 40 -1.92 11.39 -18.80
N THR A 41 -3.23 11.28 -18.94
CA THR A 41 -4.19 11.80 -17.96
C THR A 41 -4.60 10.66 -17.04
N LEU A 42 -4.34 10.80 -15.74
CA LEU A 42 -4.89 9.90 -14.74
C LEU A 42 -6.30 10.38 -14.38
N GLU A 43 -7.26 9.48 -14.40
CA GLU A 43 -8.63 9.77 -14.00
C GLU A 43 -9.02 8.89 -12.82
N LYS A 44 -9.49 9.52 -11.76
CA LYS A 44 -10.07 8.84 -10.61
C LYS A 44 -11.53 8.50 -10.92
N THR A 45 -11.88 7.22 -10.98
CA THR A 45 -13.22 6.75 -11.35
C THR A 45 -14.14 6.53 -10.16
N ILE A 46 -13.56 6.26 -8.98
CA ILE A 46 -14.30 6.04 -7.72
C ILE A 46 -13.69 6.94 -6.64
N GLY A 47 -14.53 7.69 -5.94
CA GLY A 47 -14.11 8.51 -4.80
C GLY A 47 -13.85 7.68 -3.53
N PRO A 48 -13.33 8.29 -2.47
CA PRO A 48 -13.07 7.58 -1.22
C PRO A 48 -14.38 7.19 -0.51
N ALA A 49 -14.41 5.97 0.03
CA ALA A 49 -15.56 5.48 0.83
C ALA A 49 -15.68 6.21 2.18
N VAL A 50 -14.57 6.76 2.69
CA VAL A 50 -14.52 7.58 3.90
C VAL A 50 -13.78 8.86 3.56
N LYS A 51 -14.39 10.02 3.83
CA LYS A 51 -13.77 11.33 3.56
C LYS A 51 -12.62 11.60 4.51
N ALA A 52 -11.67 12.44 4.07
CA ALA A 52 -10.46 12.75 4.82
C ALA A 52 -10.72 13.28 6.25
N ASP A 53 -11.75 14.11 6.44
CA ASP A 53 -12.14 14.67 7.72
C ASP A 53 -12.74 13.64 8.69
N ALA A 54 -13.28 12.54 8.17
CA ALA A 54 -13.84 11.43 8.95
C ALA A 54 -12.79 10.36 9.35
N ILE A 55 -11.58 10.39 8.78
CA ILE A 55 -10.50 9.44 9.14
C ILE A 55 -10.08 9.62 10.59
N GLY A 56 -10.08 10.84 11.11
CA GLY A 56 -9.56 11.16 12.42
C GLY A 56 -8.03 11.09 12.51
N PRO A 57 -7.46 11.16 13.73
CA PRO A 57 -6.01 11.15 13.93
C PRO A 57 -5.36 9.85 13.47
N VAL A 58 -4.22 9.93 12.81
CA VAL A 58 -3.37 8.79 12.46
C VAL A 58 -1.97 8.97 13.06
N ASP A 59 -1.36 7.86 13.50
CA ASP A 59 -0.02 7.85 14.08
C ASP A 59 1.05 8.01 13.00
N ALA A 60 0.83 7.39 11.84
CA ALA A 60 1.68 7.60 10.67
C ALA A 60 0.90 7.45 9.36
N VAL A 61 1.34 8.19 8.35
CA VAL A 61 1.09 7.91 6.94
C VAL A 61 2.28 7.13 6.40
N LEU A 62 2.01 6.01 5.75
CA LEU A 62 2.96 5.18 5.02
C LEU A 62 2.77 5.48 3.54
N LEU A 63 3.55 6.42 3.02
CA LEU A 63 3.45 6.90 1.65
C LEU A 63 4.50 6.21 0.79
N SER A 64 4.09 5.32 -0.08
CA SER A 64 5.01 4.56 -0.94
C SER A 64 5.85 5.48 -1.83
N HIS A 65 5.23 6.54 -2.35
CA HIS A 65 5.86 7.61 -3.13
C HIS A 65 4.89 8.81 -3.31
N ASP A 66 5.42 9.97 -3.67
CA ASP A 66 4.68 11.23 -3.69
C ASP A 66 4.43 11.80 -5.10
N GLN A 67 5.03 11.20 -6.13
CA GLN A 67 5.05 11.76 -7.48
C GLN A 67 3.85 11.39 -8.35
N HIS A 68 3.04 10.41 -7.95
CA HIS A 68 1.85 9.98 -8.67
C HIS A 68 0.57 10.32 -7.91
N SER A 69 -0.42 10.86 -8.63
CA SER A 69 -1.67 11.32 -8.00
C SER A 69 -2.57 10.18 -7.54
N ASP A 70 -2.38 8.99 -8.07
CA ASP A 70 -3.07 7.79 -7.63
C ASP A 70 -2.53 7.18 -6.33
N ASN A 71 -1.42 7.72 -5.79
CA ASN A 71 -0.87 7.41 -4.47
C ASN A 71 -0.88 8.62 -3.53
N LEU A 72 -0.82 9.85 -4.06
CA LEU A 72 -0.92 11.07 -3.28
C LEU A 72 -1.65 12.16 -4.09
N ASP A 73 -2.98 12.21 -4.01
CA ASP A 73 -3.77 13.23 -4.67
C ASP A 73 -3.76 14.58 -3.90
N ASN A 74 -4.47 15.60 -4.39
CA ASN A 74 -4.43 16.93 -3.79
C ASN A 74 -4.96 16.92 -2.35
N SER A 75 -6.08 16.27 -2.10
CA SER A 75 -6.68 16.15 -0.77
C SER A 75 -5.84 15.26 0.15
N GLY A 76 -5.22 14.21 -0.39
CA GLY A 76 -4.26 13.38 0.32
C GLY A 76 -3.01 14.16 0.74
N ARG A 77 -2.47 14.99 -0.14
CA ARG A 77 -1.37 15.90 0.18
C ARG A 77 -1.75 16.90 1.28
N ALA A 78 -2.97 17.43 1.24
CA ALA A 78 -3.48 18.29 2.30
C ALA A 78 -3.67 17.56 3.63
N PHE A 79 -3.98 16.25 3.58
CA PHE A 79 -4.15 15.41 4.78
C PHE A 79 -2.83 15.16 5.52
N LEU A 80 -1.67 15.17 4.86
CA LEU A 80 -0.37 14.83 5.48
C LEU A 80 -0.09 15.67 6.73
N LYS A 81 -0.55 16.91 6.79
CA LYS A 81 -0.40 17.78 7.98
C LYS A 81 -1.14 17.30 9.23
N HIS A 82 -2.11 16.38 9.08
CA HIS A 82 -2.89 15.82 10.19
C HIS A 82 -2.29 14.52 10.75
N ALA A 83 -1.31 13.93 10.06
CA ALA A 83 -0.57 12.78 10.54
C ALA A 83 0.51 13.21 11.55
N LYS A 84 0.72 12.42 12.60
CA LYS A 84 1.83 12.67 13.53
C LYS A 84 3.18 12.47 12.85
N ARG A 85 3.27 11.54 11.92
CA ARG A 85 4.46 11.24 11.11
C ARG A 85 4.05 10.90 9.68
N VAL A 86 4.94 11.19 8.73
CA VAL A 86 4.81 10.76 7.34
C VAL A 86 6.11 10.08 6.96
N LEU A 87 6.04 8.82 6.56
CA LEU A 87 7.19 8.01 6.14
C LEU A 87 7.08 7.77 4.64
N THR A 88 8.14 8.05 3.89
CA THR A 88 8.16 7.89 2.43
C THR A 88 9.59 7.66 1.93
N THR A 89 9.82 7.69 0.61
CA THR A 89 11.15 7.65 0.02
C THR A 89 12.00 8.86 0.43
N GLU A 90 13.32 8.73 0.42
CA GLU A 90 14.21 9.89 0.66
C GLU A 90 13.96 11.02 -0.33
N ALA A 91 13.69 10.69 -1.61
CA ALA A 91 13.37 11.67 -2.64
C ALA A 91 12.03 12.35 -2.38
N GLY A 92 11.00 11.58 -1.96
CA GLY A 92 9.70 12.10 -1.56
C GLY A 92 9.79 13.04 -0.37
N ALA A 93 10.54 12.66 0.66
CA ALA A 93 10.76 13.50 1.83
C ALA A 93 11.42 14.85 1.47
N ARG A 94 12.41 14.84 0.57
CA ARG A 94 13.02 16.09 0.08
C ARG A 94 12.03 16.99 -0.66
N ARG A 95 11.08 16.42 -1.45
CA ARG A 95 10.07 17.20 -2.20
C ARG A 95 8.97 17.73 -1.30
N LEU A 96 8.51 16.92 -0.35
CA LEU A 96 7.43 17.27 0.57
C LEU A 96 7.89 18.21 1.68
N GLY A 97 9.11 18.02 2.17
CA GLY A 97 9.69 18.83 3.25
C GLY A 97 8.99 18.67 4.61
N GLY A 98 9.22 19.62 5.50
CA GLY A 98 8.54 19.68 6.81
C GLY A 98 8.88 18.49 7.73
N HIS A 99 7.85 17.80 8.23
CA HIS A 99 7.97 16.68 9.18
C HIS A 99 7.97 15.30 8.49
N VAL A 100 8.20 15.27 7.17
CA VAL A 100 8.24 14.03 6.40
C VAL A 100 9.59 13.36 6.55
N GLU A 101 9.59 12.09 6.92
CA GLU A 101 10.77 11.26 7.11
C GLU A 101 11.02 10.39 5.88
N GLY A 102 12.22 10.53 5.30
CA GLY A 102 12.66 9.71 4.18
C GLY A 102 13.35 8.44 4.65
N LEU A 103 12.99 7.32 4.04
CA LEU A 103 13.56 6.01 4.32
C LEU A 103 14.20 5.43 3.06
N ALA A 104 15.45 4.98 3.18
CA ALA A 104 16.06 4.09 2.21
C ALA A 104 15.52 2.66 2.40
N PRO A 105 15.53 1.80 1.36
CA PRO A 105 15.21 0.39 1.52
C PRO A 105 16.00 -0.25 2.69
N TRP A 106 15.28 -0.99 3.55
CA TRP A 106 15.76 -1.63 4.77
C TRP A 106 16.04 -0.70 5.96
N ALA A 107 15.91 0.63 5.77
CA ALA A 107 15.89 1.54 6.91
C ALA A 107 14.59 1.38 7.70
N ALA A 108 14.65 1.62 9.01
CA ALA A 108 13.50 1.47 9.90
C ALA A 108 13.23 2.75 10.69
N SER A 109 11.96 2.99 10.93
CA SER A 109 11.44 4.02 11.82
C SER A 109 10.61 3.38 12.93
N HIS A 110 10.50 4.04 14.08
CA HIS A 110 9.83 3.47 15.24
C HIS A 110 8.71 4.40 15.74
N LEU A 111 7.52 3.81 15.95
CA LEU A 111 6.44 4.46 16.68
C LEU A 111 6.38 3.89 18.08
N ARG A 112 6.04 4.74 19.07
CA ARG A 112 5.82 4.32 20.45
C ARG A 112 4.57 5.00 21.01
N ASP A 113 3.76 4.25 21.73
CA ASP A 113 2.65 4.79 22.49
C ASP A 113 3.06 5.09 23.94
N ARG A 114 2.10 5.58 24.74
CA ARG A 114 2.32 5.91 26.15
C ARG A 114 2.37 4.68 27.03
N ASP A 115 1.86 3.56 26.58
CA ASP A 115 1.77 2.29 27.32
C ASP A 115 3.00 1.40 27.09
N GLY A 116 3.96 1.87 26.29
CA GLY A 116 5.22 1.17 26.00
C GLY A 116 5.14 0.22 24.81
N ASN A 117 3.99 0.09 24.13
CA ASN A 117 3.93 -0.66 22.88
C ASN A 117 4.68 0.10 21.79
N SER A 118 5.25 -0.64 20.85
CA SER A 118 5.96 -0.02 19.74
C SER A 118 5.74 -0.77 18.42
N LEU A 119 5.75 0.00 17.33
CA LEU A 119 5.84 -0.55 15.97
C LEU A 119 7.20 -0.19 15.38
N THR A 120 7.81 -1.15 14.71
CA THR A 120 8.94 -0.93 13.81
C THR A 120 8.42 -0.96 12.38
N ILE A 121 8.60 0.14 11.65
CA ILE A 121 8.21 0.28 10.25
C ILE A 121 9.49 0.24 9.43
N THR A 122 9.70 -0.85 8.71
CA THR A 122 10.86 -1.06 7.85
C THR A 122 10.48 -0.78 6.41
N ALA A 123 11.17 0.16 5.76
CA ALA A 123 11.04 0.38 4.32
C ALA A 123 11.56 -0.83 3.55
N THR A 124 10.85 -1.24 2.50
CA THR A 124 11.25 -2.37 1.66
C THR A 124 11.52 -1.91 0.23
N PRO A 125 12.37 -2.63 -0.50
CA PRO A 125 12.54 -2.38 -1.93
C PRO A 125 11.21 -2.51 -2.67
N ALA A 126 10.95 -1.61 -3.60
CA ALA A 126 9.88 -1.69 -4.58
C ALA A 126 10.43 -1.33 -5.97
N ARG A 127 9.80 -1.85 -7.02
CA ARG A 127 10.15 -1.56 -8.39
C ARG A 127 8.87 -1.32 -9.19
N HIS A 128 8.63 -0.07 -9.53
CA HIS A 128 7.39 0.41 -10.14
C HIS A 128 7.38 0.15 -11.66
N GLY A 129 7.39 -1.14 -12.02
CA GLY A 129 7.39 -1.63 -13.39
C GLY A 129 8.57 -2.55 -13.73
N PRO A 130 8.86 -2.79 -15.01
CA PRO A 130 9.99 -3.60 -15.45
C PRO A 130 11.33 -2.95 -15.10
N ALA A 131 12.39 -3.78 -15.01
CA ALA A 131 13.74 -3.29 -14.75
C ALA A 131 14.17 -2.23 -15.79
N GLY A 132 14.74 -1.12 -15.33
CA GLY A 132 15.14 0.01 -16.16
C GLY A 132 14.08 1.10 -16.32
N ILE A 133 12.90 0.95 -15.71
CA ILE A 133 11.84 1.97 -15.71
C ILE A 133 12.09 3.08 -14.67
N GLU A 134 12.94 2.84 -13.70
CA GLU A 134 13.12 3.66 -12.50
C GLU A 134 13.34 5.17 -12.81
N PRO A 135 14.10 5.57 -13.85
CA PRO A 135 14.22 6.98 -14.21
C PRO A 135 12.91 7.65 -14.64
N LEU A 136 11.91 6.86 -15.04
CA LEU A 136 10.61 7.34 -15.52
C LEU A 136 9.51 7.22 -14.44
N SER A 137 9.54 6.16 -13.63
CA SER A 137 8.54 5.92 -12.57
C SER A 137 8.95 6.54 -11.22
N GLY A 138 10.26 6.84 -11.05
CA GLY A 138 10.80 7.39 -9.81
C GLY A 138 10.97 6.37 -8.68
N ASP A 139 11.46 6.87 -7.54
CA ASP A 139 11.71 6.04 -6.35
C ASP A 139 10.39 5.66 -5.67
N VAL A 140 10.26 4.39 -5.33
CA VAL A 140 9.13 3.81 -4.59
C VAL A 140 9.66 2.89 -3.50
N ILE A 141 8.97 2.81 -2.38
CA ILE A 141 9.20 1.84 -1.31
C ILE A 141 7.90 1.16 -0.89
N GLY A 142 8.02 -0.07 -0.41
CA GLY A 142 6.99 -0.70 0.39
C GLY A 142 7.33 -0.60 1.89
N PHE A 143 6.53 -1.25 2.74
CA PHE A 143 6.72 -1.22 4.19
C PHE A 143 6.44 -2.58 4.81
N VAL A 144 7.26 -2.97 5.79
CA VAL A 144 6.90 -4.02 6.76
C VAL A 144 6.67 -3.36 8.11
N VAL A 145 5.49 -3.58 8.66
CA VAL A 145 5.11 -3.12 10.00
C VAL A 145 5.19 -4.29 10.96
N SER A 146 6.10 -4.20 11.93
CA SER A 146 6.31 -5.22 12.97
C SER A 146 5.96 -4.64 14.35
N SER A 147 5.18 -5.36 15.14
CA SER A 147 4.86 -4.98 16.52
C SER A 147 5.90 -5.51 17.49
N SER A 148 6.09 -4.80 18.61
CA SER A 148 6.83 -5.30 19.77
C SER A 148 6.11 -6.45 20.50
N ARG A 149 4.82 -6.62 20.24
CA ARG A 149 4.03 -7.72 20.81
C ARG A 149 4.32 -9.01 20.04
N THR A 150 4.57 -10.08 20.77
CA THR A 150 4.91 -11.38 20.18
C THR A 150 3.71 -12.11 19.57
N ASP A 151 2.49 -11.70 19.93
CA ASP A 151 1.23 -12.25 19.43
C ASP A 151 0.71 -11.55 18.15
N THR A 152 1.40 -10.49 17.71
CA THR A 152 1.05 -9.73 16.49
C THR A 152 2.08 -9.99 15.40
N SER A 153 1.65 -10.59 14.31
CA SER A 153 2.51 -10.91 13.17
C SER A 153 2.76 -9.68 12.29
N PRO A 154 3.92 -9.61 11.61
CA PRO A 154 4.21 -8.51 10.71
C PRO A 154 3.22 -8.40 9.54
N VAL A 155 2.99 -7.15 9.10
CA VAL A 155 2.18 -6.79 7.92
C VAL A 155 3.11 -6.26 6.84
N TYR A 156 3.00 -6.78 5.62
CA TYR A 156 3.70 -6.24 4.46
C TYR A 156 2.74 -5.44 3.58
N ILE A 157 3.13 -4.22 3.23
CA ILE A 157 2.44 -3.30 2.31
C ILE A 157 3.40 -3.10 1.14
N SER A 158 3.00 -3.53 -0.06
CA SER A 158 3.95 -3.57 -1.19
C SER A 158 4.32 -2.20 -1.72
N GLY A 159 3.43 -1.20 -1.63
CA GLY A 159 3.48 -0.02 -2.47
C GLY A 159 3.35 -0.39 -3.96
N ASP A 160 3.58 0.57 -4.84
CA ASP A 160 3.59 0.32 -6.28
C ASP A 160 4.84 -0.46 -6.68
N THR A 161 4.69 -1.74 -6.89
CA THR A 161 5.76 -2.63 -7.33
C THR A 161 5.21 -3.73 -8.22
N THR A 162 6.01 -4.25 -9.14
CA THR A 162 5.82 -5.56 -9.75
C THR A 162 6.52 -6.62 -8.89
N TRP A 163 6.27 -7.91 -9.16
CA TRP A 163 7.04 -8.99 -8.57
C TRP A 163 8.50 -8.94 -9.04
N PHE A 164 9.45 -9.02 -8.13
CA PHE A 164 10.89 -9.09 -8.40
C PHE A 164 11.66 -9.59 -7.17
N ASP A 165 12.96 -9.77 -7.30
CA ASP A 165 13.83 -10.28 -6.23
C ASP A 165 13.73 -9.48 -4.92
N GLY A 166 13.41 -8.18 -4.98
CA GLY A 166 13.20 -7.35 -3.79
C GLY A 166 12.00 -7.82 -2.96
N VAL A 167 10.87 -8.15 -3.60
CA VAL A 167 9.69 -8.71 -2.92
C VAL A 167 9.99 -10.10 -2.36
N ALA A 168 10.71 -10.94 -3.12
CA ALA A 168 11.16 -12.24 -2.64
C ALA A 168 12.07 -12.12 -1.41
N GLU A 169 12.93 -11.08 -1.36
CA GLU A 169 13.80 -10.81 -0.20
C GLU A 169 13.00 -10.39 1.03
N VAL A 170 11.91 -9.61 0.87
CA VAL A 170 11.00 -9.30 1.98
C VAL A 170 10.44 -10.58 2.58
N ALA A 171 9.97 -11.53 1.74
CA ALA A 171 9.42 -12.81 2.20
C ALA A 171 10.47 -13.67 2.93
N ARG A 172 11.74 -13.59 2.52
CA ARG A 172 12.83 -14.31 3.23
C ARG A 172 13.13 -13.71 4.61
N ARG A 173 13.08 -12.38 4.72
CA ARG A 173 13.41 -11.65 5.97
C ARG A 173 12.28 -11.63 6.99
N PHE A 174 11.03 -11.53 6.51
CA PHE A 174 9.88 -11.31 7.38
C PHE A 174 8.82 -12.39 7.19
N LYS A 175 8.36 -12.97 8.29
CA LYS A 175 7.26 -13.95 8.30
C LYS A 175 5.93 -13.22 8.42
N CYS A 176 5.59 -12.43 7.39
CA CYS A 176 4.35 -11.68 7.36
C CYS A 176 3.15 -12.63 7.27
N ARG A 177 2.11 -12.36 8.08
CA ARG A 177 0.85 -13.10 8.07
C ARG A 177 -0.27 -12.32 7.38
N VAL A 178 -0.02 -11.06 7.05
CA VAL A 178 -0.91 -10.20 6.25
C VAL A 178 -0.06 -9.50 5.21
N VAL A 179 -0.48 -9.56 3.96
CA VAL A 179 0.20 -8.90 2.83
C VAL A 179 -0.83 -8.07 2.06
N LEU A 180 -0.55 -6.79 1.90
CA LEU A 180 -1.33 -5.85 1.09
C LEU A 180 -0.59 -5.57 -0.24
N PRO A 181 -0.81 -6.39 -1.29
CA PRO A 181 -0.28 -6.09 -2.61
C PRO A 181 -1.08 -4.95 -3.26
N PHE A 182 -0.41 -4.04 -3.95
CA PHE A 182 -1.03 -3.04 -4.82
C PHE A 182 -1.19 -3.68 -6.20
N ALA A 183 -2.41 -4.12 -6.54
CA ALA A 183 -2.61 -5.19 -7.51
C ALA A 183 -3.56 -4.85 -8.67
N GLY A 184 -3.59 -3.58 -9.10
CA GLY A 184 -4.43 -3.11 -10.21
C GLY A 184 -3.84 -3.30 -11.61
N ALA A 185 -2.63 -3.83 -11.75
CA ALA A 185 -1.93 -3.96 -13.03
C ALA A 185 -1.91 -2.62 -13.80
N ALA A 186 -1.55 -1.52 -13.11
CA ALA A 186 -1.56 -0.17 -13.66
C ALA A 186 -0.72 -0.06 -14.95
N GLN A 187 -1.24 0.62 -15.96
CA GLN A 187 -0.57 0.83 -17.25
C GLN A 187 -0.74 2.27 -17.72
N THR A 188 0.34 3.03 -17.80
CA THR A 188 0.33 4.42 -18.25
C THR A 188 1.37 4.73 -19.32
N ARG A 189 2.36 3.86 -19.53
CA ARG A 189 3.53 4.13 -20.39
C ARG A 189 3.74 3.10 -21.51
N GLY A 190 2.87 2.08 -21.62
CA GLY A 190 2.98 1.02 -22.60
C GLY A 190 2.30 -0.26 -22.12
N PRO A 191 2.38 -1.35 -22.87
CA PRO A 191 1.71 -2.62 -22.56
C PRO A 191 2.49 -3.43 -21.51
N PHE A 192 2.94 -2.78 -20.44
CA PHE A 192 3.59 -3.41 -19.28
C PHE A 192 3.00 -2.85 -17.98
N HIS A 193 3.03 -3.67 -16.94
CA HIS A 193 2.48 -3.31 -15.65
C HIS A 193 3.47 -2.48 -14.83
N LEU A 194 2.93 -1.52 -14.11
CA LEU A 194 3.64 -0.68 -13.15
C LEU A 194 3.39 -1.12 -11.70
N THR A 195 2.27 -1.80 -11.45
CA THR A 195 1.92 -2.44 -10.18
C THR A 195 1.68 -3.93 -10.40
N MET A 196 1.57 -4.71 -9.34
CA MET A 196 1.32 -6.15 -9.47
C MET A 196 0.07 -6.44 -10.32
N ASP A 197 0.17 -7.42 -11.16
CA ASP A 197 -0.97 -8.08 -11.82
C ASP A 197 -1.37 -9.36 -11.04
N THR A 198 -2.30 -10.14 -11.59
CA THR A 198 -2.72 -11.41 -10.99
C THR A 198 -1.58 -12.41 -10.87
N ASN A 199 -0.65 -12.47 -11.84
CA ASN A 199 0.49 -13.38 -11.79
C ASN A 199 1.46 -12.97 -10.66
N ASP A 200 1.81 -11.69 -10.59
CA ASP A 200 2.67 -11.13 -9.56
C ASP A 200 2.08 -11.35 -8.15
N THR A 201 0.74 -11.19 -8.04
CA THR A 201 0.03 -11.40 -6.77
C THR A 201 0.04 -12.86 -6.34
N ILE A 202 -0.05 -13.82 -7.28
CA ILE A 202 0.09 -15.25 -7.00
C ILE A 202 1.52 -15.59 -6.58
N GLU A 203 2.55 -15.06 -7.27
CA GLU A 203 3.94 -15.28 -6.84
C GLU A 203 4.20 -14.70 -5.45
N THR A 204 3.61 -13.54 -5.15
CA THR A 204 3.62 -12.97 -3.80
C THR A 204 2.94 -13.91 -2.79
N ALA A 205 1.75 -14.44 -3.11
CA ALA A 205 1.06 -15.40 -2.23
C ALA A 205 1.86 -16.69 -1.99
N ARG A 206 2.61 -17.15 -2.98
CA ARG A 206 3.51 -18.32 -2.84
C ARG A 206 4.71 -18.03 -1.95
N ALA A 207 5.28 -16.81 -2.09
CA ALA A 207 6.43 -16.40 -1.29
C ALA A 207 6.09 -16.20 0.20
N PHE A 208 4.83 -15.82 0.49
CA PHE A 208 4.31 -15.68 1.85
C PHE A 208 3.25 -16.77 2.14
N PRO A 209 3.68 -18.05 2.32
CA PRO A 209 2.76 -19.20 2.34
C PRO A 209 1.73 -19.17 3.47
N ASP A 210 2.04 -18.51 4.59
CA ASP A 210 1.20 -18.41 5.78
C ASP A 210 0.44 -17.07 5.86
N ALA A 211 0.41 -16.27 4.78
CA ALA A 211 -0.21 -14.95 4.81
C ALA A 211 -1.61 -14.95 4.20
N MET A 212 -2.49 -14.14 4.79
CA MET A 212 -3.68 -13.63 4.15
C MET A 212 -3.29 -12.54 3.16
N ILE A 213 -3.72 -12.64 1.93
CA ILE A 213 -3.52 -11.65 0.86
C ILE A 213 -4.71 -10.71 0.83
N VAL A 214 -4.46 -9.44 1.06
CA VAL A 214 -5.47 -8.37 1.17
C VAL A 214 -5.15 -7.32 0.11
N PRO A 215 -5.54 -7.53 -1.17
CA PRO A 215 -5.17 -6.61 -2.24
C PRO A 215 -5.86 -5.26 -2.07
N VAL A 216 -5.11 -4.22 -2.39
CA VAL A 216 -5.58 -2.83 -2.50
C VAL A 216 -5.08 -2.25 -3.84
N HIS A 217 -5.46 -1.04 -4.16
CA HIS A 217 -5.06 -0.39 -5.42
C HIS A 217 -5.46 -1.22 -6.66
N THR A 218 -6.65 -1.82 -6.59
CA THR A 218 -7.22 -2.66 -7.65
C THR A 218 -8.35 -1.97 -8.40
N GLU A 219 -8.87 -0.88 -7.85
CA GLU A 219 -10.03 -0.17 -8.36
C GLU A 219 -9.89 1.34 -8.14
N GLY A 220 -10.79 2.11 -8.76
CA GLY A 220 -10.90 3.56 -8.55
C GLY A 220 -10.08 4.42 -9.50
N TRP A 221 -9.36 3.83 -10.47
CA TRP A 221 -8.56 4.56 -11.44
C TRP A 221 -8.66 3.97 -12.84
N ALA A 222 -8.80 4.81 -13.86
CA ALA A 222 -9.06 4.39 -15.24
C ALA A 222 -7.91 3.62 -15.91
N HIS A 223 -6.69 3.77 -15.42
CA HIS A 223 -5.49 3.14 -15.97
C HIS A 223 -5.21 1.74 -15.41
N PHE A 224 -6.02 1.24 -14.49
CA PHE A 224 -5.93 -0.15 -14.02
C PHE A 224 -6.46 -1.13 -15.07
N ARG A 225 -5.81 -2.26 -15.21
CA ARG A 225 -6.12 -3.29 -16.22
C ARG A 225 -6.68 -4.56 -15.61
N GLN A 226 -6.50 -4.77 -14.33
CA GLN A 226 -7.07 -5.87 -13.56
C GLN A 226 -7.69 -5.33 -12.27
N ASN A 227 -8.63 -6.09 -11.72
CA ASN A 227 -9.42 -5.68 -10.58
C ASN A 227 -9.56 -6.82 -9.55
N SER A 228 -10.30 -6.57 -8.48
CA SER A 228 -10.54 -7.54 -7.40
C SER A 228 -11.21 -8.84 -7.89
N GLU A 229 -12.08 -8.76 -8.91
CA GLU A 229 -12.76 -9.93 -9.47
C GLU A 229 -11.80 -10.82 -10.28
N ASP A 230 -10.84 -10.22 -11.00
CA ASP A 230 -9.79 -10.96 -11.72
C ASP A 230 -8.89 -11.71 -10.72
N LEU A 231 -8.53 -11.06 -9.61
CA LEU A 231 -7.79 -11.70 -8.52
C LEU A 231 -8.57 -12.86 -7.93
N ARG A 232 -9.85 -12.67 -7.60
CA ARG A 232 -10.71 -13.71 -7.04
C ARG A 232 -10.73 -14.94 -7.93
N LYS A 233 -11.02 -14.76 -9.23
CA LYS A 233 -11.03 -15.86 -10.21
C LYS A 233 -9.69 -16.59 -10.28
N THR A 234 -8.59 -15.84 -10.31
CA THR A 234 -7.25 -16.41 -10.39
C THR A 234 -6.90 -17.22 -9.13
N PHE A 235 -7.20 -16.68 -7.95
CA PHE A 235 -6.97 -17.35 -6.68
C PHE A 235 -7.81 -18.62 -6.53
N ASP A 236 -9.08 -18.59 -6.97
CA ASP A 236 -9.97 -19.75 -6.94
C ASP A 236 -9.46 -20.86 -7.86
N VAL A 237 -9.09 -20.53 -9.12
CA VAL A 237 -8.58 -21.51 -10.08
C VAL A 237 -7.28 -22.18 -9.61
N LEU A 238 -6.42 -21.43 -8.93
CA LEU A 238 -5.12 -21.93 -8.46
C LEU A 238 -5.16 -22.49 -7.03
N GLY A 239 -6.34 -22.57 -6.40
CA GLY A 239 -6.52 -23.15 -5.07
C GLY A 239 -6.05 -22.27 -3.91
N PHE A 240 -5.91 -20.97 -4.13
CA PHE A 240 -5.51 -19.98 -3.11
C PHE A 240 -6.70 -19.18 -2.54
N GLY A 241 -7.94 -19.46 -2.93
CA GLY A 241 -9.14 -18.67 -2.59
C GLY A 241 -9.33 -18.43 -1.10
N THR A 242 -9.01 -19.40 -0.23
CA THR A 242 -9.09 -19.26 1.23
C THR A 242 -8.09 -18.26 1.81
N ARG A 243 -7.07 -17.89 1.05
CA ARG A 243 -6.02 -16.94 1.44
C ARG A 243 -6.22 -15.55 0.85
N LEU A 244 -7.31 -15.31 0.13
CA LEU A 244 -7.66 -14.01 -0.43
C LEU A 244 -8.76 -13.37 0.40
N ARG A 245 -8.51 -12.15 0.86
CA ARG A 245 -9.53 -11.33 1.53
C ARG A 245 -9.73 -10.04 0.76
N LEU A 246 -10.83 -9.96 0.04
CA LEU A 246 -11.29 -8.72 -0.57
C LEU A 246 -12.03 -7.90 0.47
N LEU A 247 -11.70 -6.61 0.56
CA LEU A 247 -12.30 -5.68 1.51
C LEU A 247 -13.48 -4.95 0.87
N GLU A 248 -14.55 -4.78 1.64
CA GLU A 248 -15.62 -3.85 1.31
C GLU A 248 -15.19 -2.43 1.67
N PRO A 249 -15.22 -1.47 0.71
CA PRO A 249 -14.80 -0.11 0.97
C PRO A 249 -15.58 0.55 2.12
N GLY A 250 -14.87 1.19 3.05
CA GLY A 250 -15.43 1.87 4.22
C GLY A 250 -15.79 0.95 5.40
N VAL A 251 -15.68 -0.37 5.24
CA VAL A 251 -16.03 -1.34 6.30
C VAL A 251 -14.78 -1.85 7.01
N PRO A 252 -14.61 -1.58 8.32
CA PRO A 252 -13.53 -2.16 9.10
C PRO A 252 -13.60 -3.68 9.11
N THR A 253 -12.52 -4.33 8.69
CA THR A 253 -12.45 -5.79 8.57
C THR A 253 -11.30 -6.32 9.41
N VAL A 254 -11.59 -7.20 10.35
CA VAL A 254 -10.58 -7.94 11.11
C VAL A 254 -9.95 -9.00 10.20
N ILE A 255 -8.63 -8.98 10.12
CA ILE A 255 -7.87 -9.94 9.32
C ILE A 255 -7.34 -11.04 10.23
N GLU A 256 -7.86 -12.22 10.04
CA GLU A 256 -7.34 -13.44 10.64
C GLU A 256 -6.35 -14.07 9.66
N ALA A 257 -5.16 -14.39 10.14
CA ALA A 257 -4.21 -15.13 9.34
C ALA A 257 -4.69 -16.59 9.18
N PRO A 258 -4.46 -17.21 8.03
CA PRO A 258 -4.87 -18.58 7.76
C PRO A 258 -4.17 -19.60 8.67
#